data_97afd578a5218347b02edb874a32a467
#
_entry.id   97afd578a5218347b02edb874a32a467
#
_cell.length_a   1.000
_cell.length_b   1.000
_cell.length_c   1.000
_cell.angle_alpha   90.00
_cell.angle_beta   90.00
_cell.angle_gamma   90.00
#
_symmetry.space_group_name_H-M   'P 1'
#
loop_
_entity.id
_entity.type
_entity.pdbx_description
1 polymer ?
#
loop_
_entity_poly.entity_id
_entity_poly.type
_entity_poly.pdbx_seq_one_letter_code
_entity_poly.pdbx_strand_id
1 'polypeptide(L)'
;MKLIAATLRRFGLFVLTMVLVASSFALFTPSAAAAEQKVKLGSDKGMLTFDPPKVSIHPGDTVVWVNNKVPPHNVVFDAANNPNKSADLAKSLSHKKLLMTPGEEVKTTFPEDIPLGSYSYYCEPHRGAGMVGVITVEQG
;
A
#
# COMPACT_ATOMS: atom_id res chain seq x y z
N MET A 1 -9.09 -23.43 -60.53
CA MET A 1 -9.96 -22.66 -59.60
C MET A 1 -10.09 -23.29 -58.22
N LYS A 2 -10.24 -24.62 -58.05
CA LYS A 2 -10.41 -25.30 -56.76
C LYS A 2 -9.18 -25.21 -55.82
N LEU A 3 -7.95 -25.19 -56.34
CA LEU A 3 -6.72 -25.10 -55.54
C LEU A 3 -6.52 -23.69 -54.90
N ILE A 4 -6.88 -22.62 -55.61
CA ILE A 4 -6.75 -21.24 -55.13
C ILE A 4 -7.70 -20.97 -53.98
N ALA A 5 -8.92 -21.49 -54.06
CA ALA A 5 -9.94 -21.37 -53.00
C ALA A 5 -9.54 -22.10 -51.70
N ALA A 6 -8.87 -23.26 -51.79
CA ALA A 6 -8.38 -24.01 -50.63
C ALA A 6 -7.22 -23.29 -49.92
N THR A 7 -6.34 -22.64 -50.68
CA THR A 7 -5.20 -21.89 -50.12
C THR A 7 -5.66 -20.60 -49.42
N LEU A 8 -6.58 -19.85 -50.00
CA LEU A 8 -7.16 -18.67 -49.34
C LEU A 8 -7.92 -19.02 -48.04
N ARG A 9 -8.65 -20.14 -48.03
CA ARG A 9 -9.36 -20.59 -46.83
C ARG A 9 -8.43 -21.00 -45.68
N ARG A 10 -7.29 -21.65 -46.00
CA ARG A 10 -6.26 -22.02 -45.03
C ARG A 10 -5.51 -20.80 -44.50
N PHE A 11 -5.23 -19.81 -45.37
CA PHE A 11 -4.58 -18.56 -44.97
C PHE A 11 -5.50 -17.71 -44.09
N GLY A 12 -6.79 -17.60 -44.40
CA GLY A 12 -7.79 -16.92 -43.59
C GLY A 12 -7.95 -17.53 -42.19
N LEU A 13 -7.96 -18.88 -42.08
CA LEU A 13 -8.00 -19.56 -40.80
C LEU A 13 -6.76 -19.32 -39.97
N PHE A 14 -5.58 -19.29 -40.60
CA PHE A 14 -4.28 -19.03 -39.89
C PHE A 14 -4.20 -17.61 -39.35
N VAL A 15 -4.67 -16.63 -40.13
CA VAL A 15 -4.70 -15.23 -39.69
C VAL A 15 -5.72 -15.05 -38.56
N LEU A 16 -6.88 -15.68 -38.63
CA LEU A 16 -7.92 -15.62 -37.60
C LEU A 16 -7.46 -16.24 -36.26
N THR A 17 -6.72 -17.34 -36.31
CA THR A 17 -6.17 -17.99 -35.12
C THR A 17 -5.02 -17.16 -34.50
N MET A 18 -4.19 -16.50 -35.30
CA MET A 18 -3.14 -15.60 -34.83
C MET A 18 -3.72 -14.36 -34.14
N VAL A 19 -4.81 -13.77 -34.67
CA VAL A 19 -5.48 -12.63 -34.06
C VAL A 19 -6.15 -13.01 -32.76
N LEU A 20 -6.77 -14.20 -32.68
CA LEU A 20 -7.39 -14.70 -31.43
C LEU A 20 -6.36 -15.00 -30.33
N VAL A 21 -5.19 -15.54 -30.68
CA VAL A 21 -4.11 -15.79 -29.70
C VAL A 21 -3.48 -14.48 -29.22
N ALA A 22 -3.29 -13.49 -30.09
CA ALA A 22 -2.76 -12.18 -29.72
C ALA A 22 -3.74 -11.42 -28.78
N SER A 23 -5.05 -11.55 -29.00
CA SER A 23 -6.07 -10.92 -28.13
C SER A 23 -6.12 -11.52 -26.72
N SER A 24 -5.76 -12.79 -26.57
CA SER A 24 -5.77 -13.46 -25.26
C SER A 24 -4.62 -13.05 -24.34
N PHE A 25 -3.52 -12.54 -24.88
CA PHE A 25 -2.37 -12.06 -24.09
C PHE A 25 -2.56 -10.64 -23.53
N ALA A 26 -3.49 -9.86 -24.09
CA ALA A 26 -3.71 -8.47 -23.68
C ALA A 26 -4.54 -8.30 -22.38
N LEU A 27 -5.06 -9.39 -21.79
CA LEU A 27 -5.93 -9.33 -20.60
C LEU A 27 -5.23 -9.72 -19.30
N PHE A 28 -3.96 -10.12 -19.35
CA PHE A 28 -3.17 -10.32 -18.13
C PHE A 28 -2.39 -9.05 -17.80
N THR A 29 -3.06 -8.05 -17.23
CA THR A 29 -2.35 -7.06 -16.41
C THR A 29 -1.93 -7.77 -15.13
N PRO A 30 -0.63 -7.92 -14.83
CA PRO A 30 -0.24 -8.43 -13.53
C PRO A 30 -0.79 -7.46 -12.48
N SER A 31 -1.65 -7.94 -11.60
CA SER A 31 -1.97 -7.20 -10.38
C SER A 31 -0.65 -7.00 -9.65
N ALA A 32 -0.27 -5.77 -9.39
CA ALA A 32 0.89 -5.50 -8.55
C ALA A 32 0.68 -6.24 -7.22
N ALA A 33 1.62 -7.10 -6.86
CA ALA A 33 1.54 -7.79 -5.58
C ALA A 33 1.62 -6.73 -4.47
N ALA A 34 0.71 -6.81 -3.48
CA ALA A 34 0.72 -5.92 -2.32
C ALA A 34 2.11 -5.91 -1.66
N ALA A 35 2.69 -4.72 -1.52
CA ALA A 35 4.02 -4.57 -0.93
C ALA A 35 3.93 -4.38 0.59
N GLU A 36 5.01 -4.77 1.31
CA GLU A 36 5.17 -4.43 2.72
C GLU A 36 6.23 -3.34 2.88
N GLN A 37 5.86 -2.26 3.59
CA GLN A 37 6.75 -1.18 3.99
C GLN A 37 6.95 -1.21 5.50
N LYS A 38 8.20 -1.05 5.96
CA LYS A 38 8.52 -1.10 7.39
C LYS A 38 8.83 0.29 7.93
N VAL A 39 8.21 0.64 9.06
CA VAL A 39 8.43 1.90 9.79
C VAL A 39 8.78 1.58 11.24
N LYS A 40 9.91 2.09 11.70
CA LYS A 40 10.34 1.96 13.09
C LYS A 40 9.69 3.05 13.95
N LEU A 41 9.23 2.67 15.12
CA LEU A 41 8.75 3.56 16.17
C LEU A 41 9.93 3.83 17.13
N GLY A 42 10.47 5.05 17.07
CA GLY A 42 11.77 5.39 17.62
C GLY A 42 12.91 5.06 16.65
N SER A 43 13.76 6.03 16.35
CA SER A 43 14.92 5.82 15.48
C SER A 43 16.00 4.97 16.14
N ASP A 44 16.92 4.41 15.36
CA ASP A 44 18.08 3.67 15.88
C ASP A 44 18.98 4.51 16.80
N LYS A 45 18.93 5.85 16.65
CA LYS A 45 19.64 6.82 17.49
C LYS A 45 18.87 7.18 18.78
N GLY A 46 17.72 6.58 19.04
CA GLY A 46 16.89 6.85 20.22
C GLY A 46 16.09 8.16 20.15
N MET A 47 15.83 8.69 18.95
CA MET A 47 14.97 9.86 18.79
C MET A 47 13.49 9.43 18.74
N LEU A 48 12.61 10.25 19.32
CA LEU A 48 11.16 10.08 19.32
C LEU A 48 10.59 10.48 17.95
N THR A 49 10.78 9.63 16.96
CA THR A 49 10.34 9.82 15.59
C THR A 49 9.94 8.48 14.95
N PHE A 50 9.07 8.53 13.96
CA PHE A 50 8.91 7.41 13.03
C PHE A 50 10.10 7.40 12.06
N ASP A 51 10.57 6.23 11.66
CA ASP A 51 11.73 6.09 10.79
C ASP A 51 11.46 5.00 9.70
N PRO A 52 11.25 5.39 8.44
CA PRO A 52 11.18 6.76 7.92
C PRO A 52 9.89 7.51 8.36
N PRO A 53 9.92 8.86 8.46
CA PRO A 53 8.75 9.64 8.86
C PRO A 53 7.73 9.86 7.74
N LYS A 54 8.10 9.56 6.51
CA LYS A 54 7.24 9.63 5.32
C LYS A 54 7.42 8.39 4.47
N VAL A 55 6.31 7.79 4.05
CA VAL A 55 6.29 6.60 3.22
C VAL A 55 5.24 6.76 2.12
N SER A 56 5.58 6.42 0.87
CA SER A 56 4.62 6.27 -0.22
C SER A 56 4.25 4.80 -0.39
N ILE A 57 2.97 4.54 -0.58
CA ILE A 57 2.39 3.21 -0.78
C ILE A 57 1.31 3.26 -1.86
N HIS A 58 0.88 2.09 -2.33
CA HIS A 58 -0.28 1.92 -3.20
C HIS A 58 -1.46 1.32 -2.42
N PRO A 59 -2.71 1.48 -2.91
CA PRO A 59 -3.84 0.73 -2.39
C PRO A 59 -3.55 -0.77 -2.32
N GLY A 60 -3.94 -1.44 -1.23
CA GLY A 60 -3.64 -2.84 -0.96
C GLY A 60 -2.34 -3.09 -0.20
N ASP A 61 -1.41 -2.14 -0.16
CA ASP A 61 -0.14 -2.30 0.54
C ASP A 61 -0.30 -2.38 2.07
N THR A 62 0.71 -2.94 2.71
CA THR A 62 0.75 -3.09 4.17
C THR A 62 1.93 -2.33 4.76
N VAL A 63 1.69 -1.57 5.82
CA VAL A 63 2.74 -0.96 6.64
C VAL A 63 2.93 -1.77 7.92
N VAL A 64 4.17 -2.20 8.14
CA VAL A 64 4.60 -2.91 9.36
C VAL A 64 5.25 -1.91 10.30
N TRP A 65 4.62 -1.68 11.43
CA TRP A 65 5.09 -0.79 12.48
C TRP A 65 5.90 -1.57 13.50
N VAL A 66 7.19 -1.26 13.66
CA VAL A 66 8.10 -1.99 14.53
C VAL A 66 8.50 -1.13 15.70
N ASN A 67 8.13 -1.54 16.91
CA ASN A 67 8.60 -0.88 18.13
C ASN A 67 10.12 -1.03 18.25
N ASN A 68 10.86 0.07 18.29
CA ASN A 68 12.33 0.04 18.23
C ASN A 68 12.98 0.59 19.50
N LYS A 69 13.06 1.90 19.65
CA LYS A 69 13.75 2.55 20.77
C LYS A 69 12.81 3.45 21.56
N VAL A 70 13.09 3.60 22.86
CA VAL A 70 12.39 4.54 23.76
C VAL A 70 10.87 4.30 23.81
N PRO A 71 10.40 3.04 24.03
CA PRO A 71 8.97 2.76 24.20
C PRO A 71 8.38 3.52 25.42
N PRO A 72 7.03 3.63 25.53
CA PRO A 72 6.03 2.97 24.72
C PRO A 72 5.65 3.77 23.47
N HIS A 73 5.22 3.08 22.42
CA HIS A 73 4.74 3.71 21.19
C HIS A 73 3.40 3.13 20.73
N ASN A 74 2.67 3.92 19.98
CA ASN A 74 1.50 3.48 19.21
C ASN A 74 1.40 4.24 17.88
N VAL A 75 0.41 3.90 17.06
CA VAL A 75 0.16 4.54 15.78
C VAL A 75 -1.29 4.96 15.72
N VAL A 76 -1.54 6.27 15.68
CA VAL A 76 -2.89 6.83 15.62
C VAL A 76 -3.02 7.74 14.42
N PHE A 77 -3.89 7.38 13.48
CA PHE A 77 -4.18 8.20 12.31
C PHE A 77 -5.09 9.37 12.68
N ASP A 78 -4.74 10.55 12.17
CA ASP A 78 -5.48 11.79 12.43
C ASP A 78 -6.64 11.93 11.44
N ALA A 79 -7.87 11.86 11.95
CA ALA A 79 -9.09 11.97 11.13
C ALA A 79 -9.19 13.32 10.40
N ALA A 80 -8.70 14.40 11.00
CA ALA A 80 -8.77 15.74 10.38
C ALA A 80 -7.80 15.90 9.20
N ASN A 81 -6.74 15.10 9.17
CA ASN A 81 -5.63 15.16 8.22
C ASN A 81 -5.54 13.88 7.36
N ASN A 82 -6.68 13.37 6.90
CA ASN A 82 -6.77 12.36 5.86
C ASN A 82 -7.66 12.90 4.71
N PRO A 83 -7.61 12.32 3.50
CA PRO A 83 -8.28 12.87 2.31
C PRO A 83 -9.76 13.17 2.48
N ASN A 84 -10.50 12.31 3.15
CA ASN A 84 -11.96 12.45 3.33
C ASN A 84 -12.34 12.90 4.74
N LYS A 85 -11.39 13.26 5.60
CA LYS A 85 -11.63 13.59 7.02
C LYS A 85 -12.48 12.54 7.74
N SER A 86 -12.32 11.27 7.35
CA SER A 86 -13.12 10.16 7.85
C SER A 86 -12.57 9.66 9.19
N ALA A 87 -13.37 9.80 10.23
CA ALA A 87 -13.04 9.28 11.56
C ALA A 87 -13.01 7.75 11.60
N ASP A 88 -13.92 7.10 10.88
CA ASP A 88 -14.00 5.64 10.84
C ASP A 88 -12.79 5.05 10.11
N LEU A 89 -12.36 5.65 9.00
CA LEU A 89 -11.16 5.23 8.29
C LEU A 89 -9.92 5.44 9.16
N ALA A 90 -9.76 6.61 9.79
CA ALA A 90 -8.64 6.85 10.70
C ALA A 90 -8.61 5.84 11.84
N LYS A 91 -9.79 5.50 12.42
CA LYS A 91 -9.92 4.49 13.47
C LYS A 91 -9.52 3.09 12.98
N SER A 92 -9.94 2.69 11.78
CA SER A 92 -9.62 1.36 11.23
C SER A 92 -8.14 1.17 10.94
N LEU A 93 -7.42 2.23 10.55
CA LEU A 93 -5.98 2.21 10.29
C LEU A 93 -5.13 2.30 11.57
N SER A 94 -5.73 2.72 12.70
CA SER A 94 -5.00 3.01 13.94
C SER A 94 -4.77 1.78 14.81
N HIS A 95 -3.62 1.75 15.49
CA HIS A 95 -3.27 0.82 16.56
C HIS A 95 -3.04 1.61 17.86
N LYS A 96 -4.11 1.78 18.65
CA LYS A 96 -4.08 2.57 19.90
C LYS A 96 -3.41 1.85 21.06
N LYS A 97 -3.36 0.52 21.03
CA LYS A 97 -2.65 -0.26 22.05
C LYS A 97 -1.17 0.11 22.02
N LEU A 98 -0.61 0.39 23.20
CA LEU A 98 0.80 0.70 23.33
C LEU A 98 1.66 -0.56 23.13
N LEU A 99 2.69 -0.43 22.33
CA LEU A 99 3.77 -1.40 22.17
C LEU A 99 4.84 -1.08 23.23
N MET A 100 5.10 -2.00 24.10
CA MET A 100 5.94 -1.80 25.29
C MET A 100 7.36 -2.34 25.12
N THR A 101 7.53 -3.33 24.26
CA THR A 101 8.79 -4.07 24.12
C THR A 101 9.42 -3.81 22.76
N PRO A 102 10.73 -3.49 22.69
CA PRO A 102 11.41 -3.43 21.39
C PRO A 102 11.26 -4.73 20.61
N GLY A 103 10.97 -4.60 19.30
CA GLY A 103 10.71 -5.74 18.41
C GLY A 103 9.23 -6.15 18.31
N GLU A 104 8.33 -5.63 19.16
CA GLU A 104 6.89 -5.81 18.94
C GLU A 104 6.47 -5.15 17.61
N GLU A 105 5.60 -5.84 16.86
CA GLU A 105 5.12 -5.38 15.56
C GLU A 105 3.59 -5.34 15.51
N VAL A 106 3.05 -4.38 14.78
CA VAL A 106 1.66 -4.37 14.34
C VAL A 106 1.62 -4.01 12.85
N LYS A 107 0.56 -4.43 12.16
CA LYS A 107 0.42 -4.22 10.70
C LYS A 107 -0.86 -3.46 10.39
N THR A 108 -0.76 -2.50 9.49
CA THR A 108 -1.90 -1.82 8.89
C THR A 108 -1.92 -2.15 7.40
N THR A 109 -2.94 -2.88 6.94
CA THR A 109 -3.20 -3.07 5.51
C THR A 109 -4.14 -1.97 5.03
N PHE A 110 -3.72 -1.24 4.02
CA PHE A 110 -4.52 -0.17 3.42
C PHE A 110 -5.48 -0.80 2.41
N PRO A 111 -6.81 -0.54 2.49
CA PRO A 111 -7.78 -1.11 1.56
C PRO A 111 -7.49 -0.78 0.09
N GLU A 112 -7.89 -1.65 -0.82
CA GLU A 112 -7.76 -1.44 -2.27
C GLU A 112 -8.54 -0.21 -2.78
N ASP A 113 -9.64 0.14 -2.11
CA ASP A 113 -10.50 1.27 -2.41
C ASP A 113 -10.21 2.52 -1.57
N ILE A 114 -9.06 2.54 -0.87
CA ILE A 114 -8.69 3.67 -0.03
C ILE A 114 -8.52 4.94 -0.88
N PRO A 115 -9.05 6.10 -0.44
CA PRO A 115 -8.83 7.36 -1.15
C PRO A 115 -7.34 7.70 -1.28
N LEU A 116 -6.92 8.13 -2.47
CA LEU A 116 -5.55 8.60 -2.69
C LEU A 116 -5.29 9.90 -1.92
N GLY A 117 -4.06 10.07 -1.45
CA GLY A 117 -3.63 11.29 -0.77
C GLY A 117 -2.83 11.01 0.51
N SER A 118 -2.68 12.04 1.33
CA SER A 118 -1.83 12.01 2.51
C SER A 118 -2.62 11.68 3.77
N TYR A 119 -2.12 10.74 4.54
CA TYR A 119 -2.66 10.28 5.81
C TYR A 119 -1.66 10.59 6.91
N SER A 120 -1.94 11.61 7.73
CA SER A 120 -1.09 11.94 8.88
C SER A 120 -1.39 11.01 10.04
N TYR A 121 -0.35 10.63 10.76
CA TYR A 121 -0.45 9.82 11.98
C TYR A 121 0.55 10.31 13.03
N TYR A 122 0.35 9.90 14.27
CA TYR A 122 1.17 10.28 15.41
C TYR A 122 1.25 9.17 16.45
N CYS A 123 2.25 9.28 17.32
CA CYS A 123 2.33 8.49 18.55
C CYS A 123 1.70 9.29 19.68
N GLU A 124 0.65 8.77 20.35
CA GLU A 124 -0.06 9.50 21.41
C GLU A 124 0.86 9.95 22.55
N PRO A 125 1.71 9.08 23.16
CA PRO A 125 2.60 9.48 24.23
C PRO A 125 3.62 10.56 23.83
N HIS A 126 4.02 10.60 22.55
CA HIS A 126 5.11 11.44 22.08
C HIS A 126 4.69 12.50 21.06
N ARG A 127 3.37 12.74 20.92
CA ARG A 127 2.85 13.77 19.99
C ARG A 127 3.41 15.16 20.35
N GLY A 128 3.49 15.49 21.64
CA GLY A 128 4.05 16.74 22.12
C GLY A 128 5.53 16.92 21.83
N ALA A 129 6.28 15.83 21.66
CA ALA A 129 7.68 15.83 21.23
C ALA A 129 7.85 15.85 19.69
N GLY A 130 6.75 15.93 18.93
CA GLY A 130 6.78 15.98 17.47
C GLY A 130 6.87 14.62 16.79
N MET A 131 6.55 13.52 17.48
CA MET A 131 6.52 12.18 16.87
C MET A 131 5.28 12.03 15.98
N VAL A 132 5.41 12.50 14.75
CA VAL A 132 4.39 12.49 13.71
C VAL A 132 4.95 11.92 12.41
N GLY A 133 4.10 11.37 11.56
CA GLY A 133 4.48 10.84 10.26
C GLY A 133 3.36 10.98 9.23
N VAL A 134 3.68 10.65 7.98
CA VAL A 134 2.74 10.72 6.86
C VAL A 134 2.90 9.48 5.99
N ILE A 135 1.79 8.81 5.72
CA ILE A 135 1.67 7.86 4.62
C ILE A 135 1.03 8.59 3.43
N THR A 136 1.66 8.52 2.26
CA THR A 136 1.07 8.99 1.01
C THR A 136 0.58 7.77 0.22
N VAL A 137 -0.72 7.69 -0.03
CA VAL A 137 -1.32 6.68 -0.90
C VAL A 137 -1.40 7.26 -2.30
N GLU A 138 -0.70 6.65 -3.24
CA GLU A 138 -0.62 7.09 -4.63
C GLU A 138 -0.98 5.96 -5.60
N GLN A 139 -1.33 6.31 -6.84
CA GLN A 139 -1.68 5.34 -7.86
C GLN A 139 -0.41 4.58 -8.30
N GLY A 140 -0.50 3.26 -8.44
CA GLY A 140 0.52 2.43 -9.03
C GLY A 140 0.57 2.52 -10.56
#